data_9ee9208629905dba6b666281cbd96739
#
_entry.id   9ee9208629905dba6b666281cbd96739
#
_cell.length_a   1.000
_cell.length_b   1.000
_cell.length_c   1.000
_cell.angle_alpha   90.00
_cell.angle_beta   90.00
_cell.angle_gamma   90.00
#
_symmetry.space_group_name_H-M   'P 1'
#
loop_
_entity.id
_entity.type
_entity.pdbx_description
1 polymer ?
#
loop_
_entity_poly.entity_id
_entity_poly.type
_entity_poly.pdbx_seq_one_letter_code
_entity_poly.pdbx_strand_id
1 'polypeptide(L)'
;MDIHYVELFDYYGELFTDKQKEYFVDYCFNNLTLQEIADNNKVSRNAVHKNIKEVEEKLDYYESKLHLHSNRKKIEGIISDLDSDIKKKIEEWI
;
A
#
# COMPACT_ATOMS: atom_id res chain seq x y z
N MET A 1 3.77 10.71 -6.35
CA MET A 1 3.39 9.45 -5.69
C MET A 1 3.67 9.56 -4.20
N ASP A 2 2.75 9.17 -3.37
CA ASP A 2 2.92 9.20 -1.91
C ASP A 2 3.42 7.84 -1.42
N ILE A 3 4.64 7.83 -0.89
CA ILE A 3 5.27 6.62 -0.36
C ILE A 3 4.47 5.98 0.78
N HIS A 4 3.73 6.79 1.54
CA HIS A 4 2.86 6.31 2.60
C HIS A 4 1.83 5.29 2.05
N TYR A 5 1.17 5.60 0.95
CA TYR A 5 0.19 4.68 0.36
C TYR A 5 0.83 3.44 -0.26
N VAL A 6 2.04 3.55 -0.78
CA VAL A 6 2.78 2.39 -1.26
C VAL A 6 3.08 1.42 -0.11
N GLU A 7 3.52 1.94 1.03
CA GLU A 7 3.77 1.13 2.22
C GLU A 7 2.50 0.49 2.76
N LEU A 8 1.40 1.22 2.81
CA LEU A 8 0.12 0.66 3.26
C LEU A 8 -0.39 -0.42 2.29
N PHE A 9 -0.19 -0.24 1.00
CA PHE A 9 -0.61 -1.22 0.00
C PHE A 9 0.10 -2.56 0.17
N ASP A 10 1.33 -2.59 0.64
CA ASP A 10 2.04 -3.83 0.94
C ASP A 10 1.30 -4.68 1.99
N TYR A 11 0.63 -4.04 2.94
CA TYR A 11 -0.12 -4.73 3.98
C TYR A 11 -1.55 -5.08 3.57
N TYR A 12 -2.21 -4.18 2.85
CA TYR A 12 -3.65 -4.25 2.63
C TYR A 12 -4.06 -4.52 1.19
N GLY A 13 -3.10 -4.64 0.27
CA GLY A 13 -3.38 -4.77 -1.16
C GLY A 13 -4.31 -5.93 -1.52
N GLU A 14 -4.19 -7.06 -0.81
CA GLU A 14 -5.02 -8.24 -1.07
C GLU A 14 -6.51 -8.03 -0.76
N LEU A 15 -6.85 -6.97 -0.05
CA LEU A 15 -8.24 -6.63 0.28
C LEU A 15 -8.96 -5.90 -0.85
N PHE A 16 -8.25 -5.57 -1.93
CA PHE A 16 -8.81 -4.84 -3.06
C PHE A 16 -9.17 -5.76 -4.22
N THR A 17 -10.05 -5.27 -5.10
CA THR A 17 -10.39 -5.99 -6.33
C THR A 17 -9.20 -5.99 -7.30
N ASP A 18 -9.23 -6.91 -8.27
CA ASP A 18 -8.16 -6.99 -9.28
C ASP A 18 -7.99 -5.68 -10.04
N LYS A 19 -9.08 -5.00 -10.40
CA LYS A 19 -9.02 -3.71 -11.09
C LYS A 19 -8.44 -2.60 -10.21
N GLN A 20 -8.80 -2.57 -8.94
CA GLN A 20 -8.24 -1.60 -7.99
C GLN A 20 -6.74 -1.80 -7.84
N LYS A 21 -6.30 -3.05 -7.69
CA LYS A 21 -4.87 -3.39 -7.61
C LYS A 21 -4.14 -2.97 -8.89
N GLU A 22 -4.69 -3.32 -10.04
CA GLU A 22 -4.08 -3.02 -11.34
C GLU A 22 -3.85 -1.52 -11.53
N TYR A 23 -4.88 -0.71 -11.32
CA TYR A 23 -4.75 0.74 -11.49
C TYR A 23 -3.77 1.35 -10.48
N PHE A 24 -3.82 0.90 -9.24
CA PHE A 24 -2.92 1.41 -8.20
C PHE A 24 -1.46 1.03 -8.50
N VAL A 25 -1.21 -0.22 -8.89
CA VAL A 25 0.13 -0.69 -9.26
C VAL A 25 0.65 0.06 -10.47
N ASP A 26 -0.16 0.23 -11.51
CA ASP A 26 0.25 0.97 -12.70
C ASP A 26 0.63 2.42 -12.38
N TYR A 27 -0.14 3.07 -11.53
CA TYR A 27 0.12 4.45 -11.15
C TYR A 27 1.32 4.61 -10.22
N CYS A 28 1.40 3.78 -9.18
CA CYS A 28 2.41 3.92 -8.13
C CYS A 28 3.73 3.22 -8.41
N PHE A 29 3.70 2.05 -9.05
CA PHE A 29 4.90 1.25 -9.27
C PHE A 29 5.41 1.31 -10.69
N ASN A 30 4.53 1.39 -11.68
CA ASN A 30 4.91 1.42 -13.09
C ASN A 30 5.02 2.85 -13.66
N ASN A 31 4.76 3.86 -12.85
CA ASN A 31 4.86 5.27 -13.20
C ASN A 31 4.00 5.68 -14.40
N LEU A 32 2.88 5.01 -14.64
CA LEU A 32 1.95 5.40 -15.68
C LEU A 32 1.15 6.62 -15.26
N THR A 33 0.83 7.49 -16.20
CA THR A 33 -0.08 8.61 -15.95
C THR A 33 -1.51 8.12 -15.89
N LEU A 34 -2.39 8.92 -15.30
CA LEU A 34 -3.82 8.61 -15.29
C LEU A 34 -4.37 8.42 -16.69
N GLN A 35 -3.91 9.24 -17.66
CA GLN A 35 -4.37 9.13 -19.04
C GLN A 35 -3.88 7.84 -19.71
N GLU A 36 -2.64 7.44 -19.45
CA GLU A 36 -2.11 6.18 -19.99
C GLU A 36 -2.89 4.98 -19.45
N ILE A 37 -3.19 4.97 -18.16
CA ILE A 37 -4.00 3.90 -17.55
C ILE A 37 -5.40 3.88 -18.16
N ALA A 38 -6.01 5.05 -18.31
CA ALA A 38 -7.33 5.19 -18.92
C ALA A 38 -7.35 4.64 -20.34
N ASP A 39 -6.37 5.03 -21.16
CA ASP A 39 -6.27 4.59 -22.55
C ASP A 39 -6.07 3.08 -22.64
N ASN A 40 -5.20 2.51 -21.80
CA ASN A 40 -4.94 1.07 -21.78
C ASN A 40 -6.17 0.24 -21.40
N ASN A 41 -7.05 0.80 -20.56
CA ASN A 41 -8.24 0.11 -20.05
C ASN A 41 -9.53 0.54 -20.74
N LYS A 42 -9.46 1.45 -21.70
CA LYS A 42 -10.62 1.98 -22.44
C LYS A 42 -11.69 2.58 -21.50
N VAL A 43 -11.24 3.34 -20.54
CA VAL A 43 -12.09 4.05 -19.59
C VAL A 43 -11.69 5.52 -19.55
N SER A 44 -12.47 6.37 -18.88
CA SER A 44 -12.14 7.78 -18.75
C SER A 44 -11.02 8.00 -17.73
N ARG A 45 -10.27 9.10 -17.89
CA ARG A 45 -9.27 9.53 -16.92
C ARG A 45 -9.90 9.74 -15.53
N ASN A 46 -11.11 10.31 -15.49
CA ASN A 46 -11.83 10.54 -14.23
C ASN A 46 -12.17 9.22 -13.53
N ALA A 47 -12.52 8.17 -14.28
CA ALA A 47 -12.80 6.85 -13.70
C ALA A 47 -11.54 6.26 -13.04
N VAL A 48 -10.38 6.39 -13.66
CA VAL A 48 -9.10 5.95 -13.08
C VAL A 48 -8.79 6.75 -11.83
N HIS A 49 -8.90 8.06 -11.90
CA HIS A 49 -8.62 8.94 -10.76
C HIS A 49 -9.53 8.60 -9.56
N LYS A 50 -10.81 8.42 -9.81
CA LYS A 50 -11.77 8.03 -8.77
C LYS A 50 -11.40 6.70 -8.14
N ASN A 51 -11.03 5.72 -8.95
CA ASN A 51 -10.63 4.39 -8.47
C ASN A 51 -9.41 4.47 -7.56
N ILE A 52 -8.38 5.20 -7.98
CA ILE A 52 -7.16 5.38 -7.18
C ILE A 52 -7.46 6.10 -5.86
N LYS A 53 -8.30 7.14 -5.91
CA LYS A 53 -8.74 7.84 -4.69
C LYS A 53 -9.46 6.91 -3.72
N GLU A 54 -10.33 6.05 -4.22
CA GLU A 54 -11.03 5.07 -3.39
C GLU A 54 -10.06 4.08 -2.73
N VAL A 55 -9.02 3.66 -3.45
CA VAL A 55 -7.98 2.79 -2.88
C VAL A 55 -7.25 3.52 -1.75
N GLU A 56 -6.83 4.78 -1.97
CA GLU A 56 -6.15 5.57 -0.94
C GLU A 56 -7.02 5.72 0.32
N GLU A 57 -8.29 6.05 0.14
CA GLU A 57 -9.24 6.20 1.25
C GLU A 57 -9.42 4.90 2.04
N LYS A 58 -9.52 3.78 1.34
CA LYS A 58 -9.63 2.47 1.99
C LYS A 58 -8.35 2.05 2.69
N LEU A 59 -7.19 2.38 2.14
CA LEU A 59 -5.91 2.12 2.80
C LEU A 59 -5.83 2.88 4.13
N ASP A 60 -6.19 4.15 4.14
CA ASP A 60 -6.25 4.93 5.38
C ASP A 60 -7.25 4.34 6.37
N TYR A 61 -8.39 3.90 5.89
CA TYR A 61 -9.41 3.27 6.74
C TYR A 61 -8.88 1.98 7.38
N TYR A 62 -8.30 1.08 6.58
CA TYR A 62 -7.77 -0.18 7.11
C TYR A 62 -6.65 0.06 8.13
N GLU A 63 -5.73 0.98 7.83
CA GLU A 63 -4.65 1.31 8.77
C GLU A 63 -5.21 1.91 10.07
N SER A 64 -6.25 2.74 9.99
CA SER A 64 -6.89 3.32 11.19
C SER A 64 -7.52 2.28 12.09
N LYS A 65 -7.90 1.12 11.52
CA LYS A 65 -8.55 0.03 12.27
C LYS A 65 -7.57 -1.06 12.70
N LEU A 66 -6.62 -1.43 11.82
CA LEU A 66 -5.78 -2.60 12.03
C LEU A 66 -4.37 -2.26 12.51
N HIS A 67 -3.85 -1.08 12.20
CA HIS A 67 -2.53 -0.59 12.65
C HIS A 67 -1.34 -1.50 12.31
N LEU A 68 -1.40 -2.29 11.25
CA LEU A 68 -0.33 -3.22 10.91
C LEU A 68 1.00 -2.52 10.62
N HIS A 69 0.96 -1.46 9.82
CA HIS A 69 2.15 -0.67 9.47
C HIS A 69 2.69 0.07 10.70
N SER A 70 1.82 0.74 11.45
CA SER A 70 2.17 1.47 12.66
C SER A 70 2.77 0.55 13.72
N ASN A 71 2.17 -0.61 13.95
CA ASN A 71 2.66 -1.59 14.93
C ASN A 71 4.02 -2.17 14.54
N ARG A 72 4.23 -2.45 13.25
CA ARG A 72 5.52 -2.92 12.78
C ARG A 72 6.62 -1.89 13.04
N LYS A 73 6.37 -0.62 12.77
CA LYS A 73 7.34 0.45 13.06
C LYS A 73 7.67 0.54 14.54
N LYS A 74 6.67 0.40 15.40
CA LYS A 74 6.89 0.41 16.85
C LYS A 74 7.74 -0.78 17.30
N ILE A 75 7.46 -1.98 16.78
CA ILE A 75 8.22 -3.18 17.11
C ILE A 75 9.67 -3.04 16.63
N GLU A 76 9.89 -2.59 15.41
CA GLU A 76 11.23 -2.37 14.87
C GLU A 76 12.03 -1.37 15.73
N GLY A 77 11.38 -0.31 16.21
CA GLY A 77 12.01 0.65 17.11
C GLY A 77 12.41 0.04 18.46
N ILE A 78 11.56 -0.84 19.01
CA ILE A 78 11.83 -1.51 20.28
C ILE A 78 12.97 -2.50 20.15
N ILE A 79 13.04 -3.24 19.06
CA ILE A 79 14.05 -4.29 18.86
C ILE A 79 15.38 -3.79 18.30
N SER A 80 15.47 -2.51 17.96
CA SER A 80 16.68 -1.95 17.32
C SER A 80 17.97 -2.16 18.10
N ASP A 81 17.88 -2.20 19.43
CA ASP A 81 19.02 -2.38 20.34
C ASP A 81 19.17 -3.82 20.82
N LEU A 82 18.37 -4.75 20.33
CA LEU A 82 18.46 -6.15 20.73
C LEU A 82 19.56 -6.89 19.99
N ASP A 83 19.99 -8.00 20.59
CA ASP A 83 20.90 -8.94 19.96
C ASP A 83 20.39 -9.34 18.57
N SER A 84 21.31 -9.48 17.59
CA SER A 84 20.90 -9.73 16.21
C SER A 84 20.14 -11.04 16.00
N ASP A 85 20.42 -12.08 16.80
CA ASP A 85 19.70 -13.36 16.69
C ASP A 85 18.28 -13.23 17.22
N ILE A 86 18.10 -12.52 18.33
CA ILE A 86 16.77 -12.25 18.89
C ILE A 86 15.98 -11.36 17.95
N LYS A 87 16.63 -10.33 17.40
CA LYS A 87 16.01 -9.42 16.43
C LYS A 87 15.50 -10.17 15.21
N LYS A 88 16.28 -11.07 14.64
CA LYS A 88 15.87 -11.89 13.48
C LYS A 88 14.66 -12.76 13.80
N LYS A 89 14.63 -13.37 14.98
CA LYS A 89 13.49 -14.20 15.40
C LYS A 89 12.20 -13.39 15.51
N ILE A 90 12.29 -12.17 16.01
CA ILE A 90 11.12 -11.28 16.11
C ILE A 90 10.69 -10.83 14.70
N GLU A 91 11.62 -10.45 13.83
CA GLU A 91 11.33 -10.00 12.47
C GLU A 91 10.65 -11.06 11.60
N GLU A 92 10.88 -12.35 11.88
CA GLU A 92 10.19 -13.44 11.18
C GLU A 92 8.67 -13.43 11.41
N TRP A 93 8.20 -12.79 12.47
CA TRP A 93 6.80 -12.80 12.88
C TRP A 93 6.06 -11.47 12.63
N ILE A 94 6.73 -10.47 12.07
CA ILE A 94 6.10 -9.17 11.83
C ILE A 94 6.04 -8.75 10.37
#